data_38c60dcb348eae6e5f334e7d06b178ce
#
_entry.id   38c60dcb348eae6e5f334e7d06b178ce
#
_cell.length_a   1.000
_cell.length_b   1.000
_cell.length_c   1.000
_cell.angle_alpha   90.00
_cell.angle_beta   90.00
_cell.angle_gamma   90.00
#
_symmetry.space_group_name_H-M   'P 1'
#
loop_
_entity.id
_entity.type
_entity.pdbx_description
1 polymer ?
#
loop_
_entity_poly.entity_id
_entity_poly.type
_entity_poly.pdbx_seq_one_letter_code
_entity_poly.pdbx_strand_id
1 'polypeptide(L)'
;QRSLVGSEMCIRDRPKTAQLGIASLVSLVDCATANNTVAIIVSGDVAKQISEKYKVDPRRSASLLDIFSCIFQGIIPYGAQLLTAAALATQSGVKITTLDIVPHMWYCLFLAIFGILSIFIPYADGLCRRNPWDWEKGKPVENK
;
A
#
# COMPACT_ATOMS: atom_id res chain seq x y z
N GLN A 1 -22.97 -8.63 1.54
CA GLN A 1 -21.88 -9.16 2.41
C GLN A 1 -21.40 -10.57 2.04
N ARG A 2 -22.15 -11.35 1.27
CA ARG A 2 -21.75 -12.71 0.86
C ARG A 2 -20.85 -12.77 -0.39
N SER A 3 -20.81 -11.72 -1.20
CA SER A 3 -20.02 -11.68 -2.44
C SER A 3 -18.52 -11.47 -2.23
N LEU A 4 -18.14 -10.81 -1.13
CA LEU A 4 -16.74 -10.66 -0.73
C LEU A 4 -16.14 -11.93 -0.11
N VAL A 5 -16.99 -12.80 0.44
CA VAL A 5 -16.59 -14.08 1.06
C VAL A 5 -16.06 -15.09 0.02
N GLY A 6 -16.48 -14.99 -1.23
CA GLY A 6 -15.97 -15.85 -2.31
C GLY A 6 -14.51 -15.59 -2.68
N SER A 7 -14.04 -14.36 -2.53
CA SER A 7 -12.62 -14.00 -2.71
C SER A 7 -11.74 -14.44 -1.54
N GLU A 8 -12.32 -14.56 -0.35
CA GLU A 8 -11.60 -15.02 0.84
C GLU A 8 -11.17 -16.49 0.78
N MET A 9 -11.89 -17.30 0.01
CA MET A 9 -11.63 -18.75 -0.07
C MET A 9 -10.33 -19.08 -0.84
N CYS A 10 -9.87 -18.21 -1.74
CA CYS A 10 -8.60 -18.38 -2.46
C CYS A 10 -7.39 -17.85 -1.69
N ILE A 11 -7.61 -17.08 -0.63
CA ILE A 11 -6.55 -16.41 0.17
C ILE A 11 -6.07 -17.31 1.34
N ARG A 12 -6.67 -18.49 1.50
CA ARG A 12 -6.68 -19.28 2.73
C ARG A 12 -5.34 -19.84 3.25
N ASP A 13 -4.25 -19.84 2.48
CA ASP A 13 -3.12 -20.68 2.90
C ASP A 13 -1.72 -20.02 2.98
N ARG A 14 -1.55 -18.71 2.75
CA ARG A 14 -0.20 -18.13 2.85
C ARG A 14 -0.21 -16.67 3.34
N PRO A 15 0.67 -16.30 4.26
CA PRO A 15 0.84 -14.90 4.70
C PRO A 15 1.17 -13.95 3.54
N LYS A 16 1.79 -14.43 2.46
CA LYS A 16 2.06 -13.67 1.23
C LYS A 16 0.78 -13.27 0.50
N THR A 17 -0.20 -14.17 0.44
CA THR A 17 -1.49 -13.89 -0.22
C THR A 17 -2.30 -12.87 0.58
N ALA A 18 -2.23 -12.91 1.92
CA ALA A 18 -2.84 -11.89 2.77
C ALA A 18 -2.21 -10.50 2.55
N GLN A 19 -0.89 -10.43 2.40
CA GLN A 19 -0.17 -9.19 2.07
C GLN A 19 -0.57 -8.63 0.69
N LEU A 20 -0.71 -9.50 -0.31
CA LEU A 20 -1.22 -9.11 -1.63
C LEU A 20 -2.67 -8.63 -1.55
N GLY A 21 -3.50 -9.24 -0.71
CA GLY A 21 -4.87 -8.81 -0.48
C GLY A 21 -4.94 -7.40 0.11
N ILE A 22 -4.11 -7.10 1.10
CA ILE A 22 -4.01 -5.75 1.70
C ILE A 22 -3.53 -4.73 0.65
N ALA A 23 -2.51 -5.08 -0.12
CA ALA A 23 -1.97 -4.22 -1.17
C ALA A 23 -3.02 -3.92 -2.25
N SER A 24 -3.75 -4.94 -2.72
CA SER A 24 -4.82 -4.79 -3.70
C SER A 24 -5.98 -3.95 -3.17
N LEU A 25 -6.37 -4.16 -1.91
CA LEU A 25 -7.45 -3.40 -1.27
C LEU A 25 -7.13 -1.90 -1.24
N VAL A 26 -5.96 -1.53 -0.69
CA VAL A 26 -5.59 -0.12 -0.60
C VAL A 26 -5.44 0.53 -1.97
N SER A 27 -4.92 -0.20 -2.96
CA SER A 27 -4.78 0.28 -4.32
C SER A 27 -6.13 0.62 -4.96
N LEU A 28 -7.14 -0.24 -4.77
CA LEU A 28 -8.50 0.00 -5.27
C LEU A 28 -9.15 1.20 -4.59
N VAL A 29 -9.01 1.31 -3.27
CA VAL A 29 -9.56 2.45 -2.52
C VAL A 29 -8.87 3.74 -2.91
N ASP A 30 -7.56 3.73 -3.12
CA ASP A 30 -6.80 4.91 -3.55
C ASP A 30 -7.17 5.35 -4.97
N CYS A 31 -7.37 4.41 -5.89
CA CYS A 31 -7.93 4.72 -7.21
C CYS A 31 -9.31 5.38 -7.15
N ALA A 32 -10.14 5.03 -6.17
CA ALA A 32 -11.46 5.61 -6.02
C ALA A 32 -11.43 6.98 -5.34
N THR A 33 -10.54 7.18 -4.38
CA THR A 33 -10.48 8.40 -3.56
C THR A 33 -9.48 9.43 -4.07
N ALA A 34 -8.49 8.99 -4.85
CA ALA A 34 -7.34 9.80 -5.29
C ALA A 34 -6.62 10.55 -4.14
N ASN A 35 -6.72 9.99 -2.94
CA ASN A 35 -6.17 10.58 -1.72
C ASN A 35 -5.61 9.48 -0.81
N ASN A 36 -4.28 9.47 -0.69
CA ASN A 36 -3.54 8.52 0.13
C ASN A 36 -4.06 8.42 1.57
N THR A 37 -4.27 9.57 2.22
CA THR A 37 -4.71 9.59 3.62
C THR A 37 -6.07 8.92 3.79
N VAL A 38 -7.02 9.22 2.92
CA VAL A 38 -8.36 8.63 2.94
C VAL A 38 -8.28 7.13 2.63
N ALA A 39 -7.47 6.74 1.64
CA ALA A 39 -7.27 5.35 1.29
C ALA A 39 -6.74 4.52 2.46
N ILE A 40 -5.73 5.02 3.17
CA ILE A 40 -5.16 4.35 4.34
C ILE A 40 -6.17 4.25 5.49
N ILE A 41 -6.91 5.32 5.79
CA ILE A 41 -7.91 5.32 6.87
C ILE A 41 -9.01 4.30 6.58
N VAL A 42 -9.57 4.32 5.37
CA VAL A 42 -10.66 3.41 4.98
C VAL A 42 -10.20 1.96 4.92
N SER A 43 -9.00 1.71 4.41
CA SER A 43 -8.45 0.35 4.28
C SER A 43 -7.86 -0.17 5.59
N GLY A 44 -7.52 0.69 6.53
CA GLY A 44 -6.78 0.36 7.75
C GLY A 44 -7.49 -0.65 8.63
N ASP A 45 -8.79 -0.48 8.85
CA ASP A 45 -9.57 -1.41 9.69
C ASP A 45 -9.67 -2.80 9.08
N VAL A 46 -9.85 -2.89 7.76
CA VAL A 46 -9.90 -4.16 7.04
C VAL A 46 -8.52 -4.83 7.02
N ALA A 47 -7.47 -4.05 6.78
CA ALA A 47 -6.09 -4.54 6.81
C ALA A 47 -5.71 -5.06 8.19
N LYS A 48 -6.17 -4.41 9.27
CA LYS A 48 -5.98 -4.88 10.65
C LYS A 48 -6.64 -6.23 10.87
N GLN A 49 -7.91 -6.40 10.48
CA GLN A 49 -8.62 -7.68 10.58
C GLN A 49 -7.92 -8.80 9.80
N ILE A 50 -7.43 -8.50 8.58
CA ILE A 50 -6.65 -9.45 7.78
C ILE A 50 -5.35 -9.81 8.51
N SER A 51 -4.65 -8.82 9.06
CA SER A 51 -3.39 -9.03 9.80
C SER A 51 -3.58 -9.91 11.03
N GLU A 52 -4.63 -9.71 11.79
CA GLU A 52 -4.98 -10.51 12.97
C GLU A 52 -5.32 -11.96 12.58
N LYS A 53 -6.12 -12.13 11.52
CA LYS A 53 -6.56 -13.44 11.05
C LYS A 53 -5.41 -14.30 10.50
N TYR A 54 -4.50 -13.68 9.74
CA TYR A 54 -3.38 -14.38 9.08
C TYR A 54 -2.05 -14.26 9.81
N LYS A 55 -2.05 -13.64 11.01
CA LYS A 55 -0.86 -13.42 11.83
C LYS A 55 0.27 -12.69 11.09
N VAL A 56 -0.12 -11.75 10.23
CA VAL A 56 0.81 -10.84 9.55
C VAL A 56 1.18 -9.72 10.52
N ASP A 57 2.47 -9.42 10.67
CA ASP A 57 2.94 -8.36 11.57
C ASP A 57 2.27 -7.01 11.20
N PRO A 58 1.64 -6.31 12.16
CA PRO A 58 0.96 -5.04 11.91
C PRO A 58 1.85 -3.97 11.30
N ARG A 59 3.14 -3.96 11.65
CA ARG A 59 4.14 -3.05 11.06
C ARG A 59 4.33 -3.32 9.58
N ARG A 60 4.30 -4.59 9.19
CA ARG A 60 4.38 -5.00 7.79
C ARG A 60 3.14 -4.58 7.01
N SER A 61 1.97 -4.77 7.59
CA SER A 61 0.71 -4.35 6.99
C SER A 61 0.63 -2.84 6.81
N ALA A 62 1.08 -2.06 7.79
CA ALA A 62 1.16 -0.61 7.70
C ALA A 62 2.11 -0.15 6.58
N SER A 63 3.30 -0.78 6.47
CA SER A 63 4.24 -0.47 5.37
C SER A 63 3.64 -0.79 4.00
N LEU A 64 2.90 -1.88 3.86
CA LEU A 64 2.25 -2.23 2.59
C LEU A 64 1.15 -1.24 2.23
N LEU A 65 0.33 -0.82 3.21
CA LEU A 65 -0.68 0.22 3.00
C LEU A 65 -0.05 1.51 2.46
N ASP A 66 1.03 1.96 3.08
CA ASP A 66 1.72 3.19 2.71
C ASP A 66 2.38 3.09 1.32
N ILE A 67 3.16 2.04 1.07
CA ILE A 67 3.87 1.85 -0.20
C ILE A 67 2.88 1.79 -1.37
N PHE A 68 1.84 0.97 -1.27
CA PHE A 68 0.91 0.76 -2.37
C PHE A 68 0.00 1.96 -2.60
N SER A 69 -0.40 2.70 -1.57
CA SER A 69 -1.16 3.94 -1.78
C SER A 69 -0.28 5.03 -2.42
N CYS A 70 0.98 5.18 -2.03
CA CYS A 70 1.91 6.12 -2.67
C CYS A 70 2.14 5.83 -4.16
N ILE A 71 2.22 4.54 -4.54
CA ILE A 71 2.38 4.13 -5.94
C ILE A 71 1.19 4.61 -6.78
N PHE A 72 -0.02 4.27 -6.34
CA PHE A 72 -1.23 4.59 -7.11
C PHE A 72 -1.50 6.09 -7.13
N GLN A 73 -1.35 6.78 -6.02
CA GLN A 73 -1.50 8.23 -5.96
C GLN A 73 -0.51 8.95 -6.89
N GLY A 74 0.71 8.45 -7.05
CA GLY A 74 1.70 9.03 -7.96
C GLY A 74 1.40 8.81 -9.44
N ILE A 75 0.64 7.77 -9.78
CA ILE A 75 0.30 7.43 -11.16
C ILE A 75 -1.03 8.07 -11.60
N ILE A 76 -1.95 8.31 -10.67
CA ILE A 76 -3.28 8.84 -10.96
C ILE A 76 -3.20 10.28 -11.47
N PRO A 77 -3.58 10.57 -12.73
CA PRO A 77 -3.40 11.89 -13.33
C PRO A 77 -4.29 12.99 -12.73
N TYR A 78 -5.35 12.62 -12.05
CA TYR A 78 -6.25 13.54 -11.34
C TYR A 78 -5.92 13.65 -9.84
N GLY A 79 -4.84 13.05 -9.39
CA GLY A 79 -4.36 13.19 -8.01
C GLY A 79 -3.89 14.63 -7.72
N ALA A 80 -4.12 15.09 -6.50
CA ALA A 80 -3.78 16.46 -6.09
C ALA A 80 -2.31 16.81 -6.33
N GLN A 81 -1.41 15.87 -6.21
CA GLN A 81 0.02 16.07 -6.42
C GLN A 81 0.38 16.42 -7.86
N LEU A 82 -0.14 15.64 -8.83
CA LEU A 82 0.11 15.88 -10.25
C LEU A 82 -0.61 17.13 -10.76
N LEU A 83 -1.82 17.39 -10.27
CA LEU A 83 -2.55 18.63 -10.59
C LEU A 83 -1.80 19.86 -10.10
N THR A 84 -1.27 19.83 -8.87
CA THR A 84 -0.47 20.93 -8.31
C THR A 84 0.82 21.13 -9.11
N ALA A 85 1.51 20.06 -9.47
CA ALA A 85 2.72 20.13 -10.27
C ALA A 85 2.46 20.75 -11.65
N ALA A 86 1.38 20.31 -12.34
CA ALA A 86 0.97 20.86 -13.63
C ALA A 86 0.56 22.34 -13.53
N ALA A 87 -0.15 22.72 -12.45
CA ALA A 87 -0.53 24.12 -12.20
C ALA A 87 0.69 25.03 -12.00
N LEU A 88 1.66 24.60 -11.21
CA LEU A 88 2.91 25.34 -10.98
C LEU A 88 3.75 25.45 -12.27
N ALA A 89 3.84 24.40 -13.06
CA ALA A 89 4.51 24.43 -14.36
C ALA A 89 3.86 25.43 -15.32
N THR A 90 2.53 25.47 -15.36
CA THR A 90 1.77 26.42 -16.17
C THR A 90 1.99 27.86 -15.73
N GLN A 91 2.06 28.11 -14.41
CA GLN A 91 2.42 29.45 -13.88
C GLN A 91 3.83 29.89 -14.28
N SER A 92 4.75 28.94 -14.42
CA SER A 92 6.12 29.20 -14.88
C SER A 92 6.22 29.41 -16.41
N GLY A 93 5.10 29.41 -17.13
CA GLY A 93 5.04 29.63 -18.57
C GLY A 93 5.23 28.37 -19.42
N VAL A 94 5.31 27.20 -18.81
CA VAL A 94 5.44 25.91 -19.48
C VAL A 94 4.08 25.23 -19.54
N LYS A 95 3.55 25.00 -20.74
CA LYS A 95 2.28 24.28 -20.94
C LYS A 95 2.53 22.78 -20.85
N ILE A 96 2.36 22.21 -19.65
CA ILE A 96 2.47 20.78 -19.39
C ILE A 96 1.14 20.27 -18.84
N THR A 97 0.67 19.16 -19.38
CA THR A 97 -0.51 18.45 -18.88
C THR A 97 -0.08 17.39 -17.86
N THR A 98 -0.97 17.05 -16.94
CA THR A 98 -0.70 15.96 -15.95
C THR A 98 -0.33 14.65 -16.64
N LEU A 99 -0.92 14.35 -17.80
CA LEU A 99 -0.62 13.15 -18.59
C LEU A 99 0.81 13.12 -19.13
N ASP A 100 1.41 14.29 -19.38
CA ASP A 100 2.80 14.38 -19.84
C ASP A 100 3.81 14.10 -18.72
N ILE A 101 3.39 14.28 -17.47
CA ILE A 101 4.23 14.06 -16.29
C ILE A 101 4.28 12.57 -15.92
N VAL A 102 3.17 11.84 -16.05
CA VAL A 102 3.04 10.43 -15.65
C VAL A 102 4.15 9.53 -16.22
N PRO A 103 4.51 9.58 -17.53
CA PRO A 103 5.57 8.72 -18.07
C PRO A 103 6.96 8.97 -17.46
N HIS A 104 7.16 10.13 -16.86
CA HIS A 104 8.44 10.52 -16.25
C HIS A 104 8.53 10.18 -14.76
N MET A 105 7.48 9.57 -14.19
CA MET A 105 7.42 9.16 -12.78
C MET A 105 8.12 7.82 -12.52
N TRP A 106 9.39 7.73 -12.86
CA TRP A 106 10.23 6.54 -12.64
C TRP A 106 10.23 6.08 -11.17
N TYR A 107 10.07 7.01 -10.24
CA TYR A 107 10.00 6.71 -8.82
C TYR A 107 8.85 5.74 -8.49
N CYS A 108 7.64 6.00 -8.99
CA CYS A 108 6.49 5.14 -8.77
C CYS A 108 6.69 3.74 -9.36
N LEU A 109 7.33 3.65 -10.54
CA LEU A 109 7.66 2.39 -11.18
C LEU A 109 8.63 1.56 -10.32
N PHE A 110 9.72 2.17 -9.87
CA PHE A 110 10.68 1.49 -8.99
C PHE A 110 10.05 1.11 -7.66
N LEU A 111 9.23 1.99 -7.07
CA LEU A 111 8.53 1.70 -5.83
C LEU A 111 7.57 0.52 -5.99
N ALA A 112 6.87 0.41 -7.12
CA ALA A 112 6.00 -0.72 -7.43
C ALA A 112 6.79 -2.03 -7.54
N ILE A 113 7.91 -2.02 -8.27
CA ILE A 113 8.77 -3.20 -8.43
C ILE A 113 9.31 -3.64 -7.07
N PHE A 114 9.88 -2.73 -6.28
CA PHE A 114 10.44 -3.06 -4.97
C PHE A 114 9.35 -3.43 -3.96
N GLY A 115 8.18 -2.82 -4.01
CA GLY A 115 7.03 -3.17 -3.18
C GLY A 115 6.56 -4.61 -3.43
N ILE A 116 6.42 -5.01 -4.69
CA ILE A 116 6.07 -6.38 -5.07
C ILE A 116 7.19 -7.36 -4.69
N LEU A 117 8.45 -7.05 -5.02
CA LEU A 117 9.60 -7.85 -4.63
C LEU A 117 9.66 -8.07 -3.12
N SER A 118 9.36 -7.04 -2.33
CA SER A 118 9.33 -7.10 -0.88
C SER A 118 8.30 -8.10 -0.32
N ILE A 119 7.21 -8.37 -1.05
CA ILE A 119 6.22 -9.39 -0.66
C ILE A 119 6.77 -10.80 -0.91
N PHE A 120 7.48 -10.99 -2.01
CA PHE A 120 8.01 -12.31 -2.40
C PHE A 120 9.34 -12.65 -1.70
N ILE A 121 10.20 -11.66 -1.51
CA ILE A 121 11.51 -11.85 -0.87
C ILE A 121 11.41 -11.43 0.59
N PRO A 122 11.66 -12.32 1.55
CA PRO A 122 11.54 -12.04 2.99
C PRO A 122 12.64 -11.12 3.54
N TYR A 123 13.31 -10.36 2.69
CA TYR A 123 14.36 -9.42 3.08
C TYR A 123 13.81 -8.29 3.97
N ALA A 124 12.63 -7.78 3.64
CA ALA A 124 11.97 -6.74 4.42
C ALA A 124 11.36 -7.24 5.75
N ASP A 125 11.22 -8.56 5.89
CA ASP A 125 10.76 -9.18 7.14
C ASP A 125 11.88 -9.30 8.20
N GLY A 126 13.10 -8.89 7.89
CA GLY A 126 14.24 -9.04 8.79
C GLY A 126 14.03 -8.38 10.15
N LEU A 127 13.40 -7.20 10.18
CA LEU A 127 13.07 -6.50 11.42
C LEU A 127 11.92 -7.18 12.18
N CYS A 128 10.87 -7.61 11.46
CA CYS A 128 9.73 -8.31 12.02
C CYS A 128 10.12 -9.70 12.53
N ARG A 129 11.06 -10.38 11.85
CA ARG A 129 11.59 -11.68 12.25
C ARG A 129 12.51 -11.59 13.46
N ARG A 130 13.24 -10.47 13.61
CA ARG A 130 14.14 -10.23 14.75
C ARG A 130 13.36 -9.96 16.03
N ASN A 131 12.23 -9.23 15.95
CA ASN A 131 11.35 -8.92 17.07
C ASN A 131 9.91 -9.27 16.67
N PRO A 132 9.47 -10.54 16.80
CA PRO A 132 8.14 -10.96 16.40
C PRO A 132 7.07 -10.21 17.20
N TRP A 133 5.90 -10.02 16.60
CA TRP A 133 4.79 -9.35 17.24
C TRP A 133 4.06 -10.30 18.20
N ASP A 134 3.94 -9.88 19.45
CA ASP A 134 3.13 -10.58 20.46
C ASP A 134 1.68 -10.14 20.34
N TRP A 135 0.84 -11.01 19.81
CA TRP A 135 -0.58 -10.74 19.57
C TRP A 135 -1.41 -10.65 20.86
N GLU A 136 -0.95 -11.25 21.96
CA GLU A 136 -1.63 -11.17 23.25
C GLU A 136 -1.38 -9.83 23.94
N LYS A 137 -0.16 -9.33 23.83
CA LYS A 137 0.27 -8.08 24.48
C LYS A 137 0.14 -6.84 23.57
N GLY A 138 -0.10 -7.04 22.27
CA GLY A 138 -0.18 -5.95 21.29
C GLY A 138 1.12 -5.16 21.16
N LYS A 139 2.27 -5.77 21.42
CA LYS A 139 3.61 -5.15 21.41
C LYS A 139 4.64 -6.10 20.76
N PRO A 140 5.71 -5.57 20.16
CA PRO A 140 6.82 -6.41 19.71
C PRO A 140 7.50 -7.06 20.92
N VAL A 141 7.92 -8.32 20.76
CA VAL A 141 8.72 -9.02 21.77
C VAL A 141 10.09 -8.35 21.85
N GLU A 142 10.38 -7.73 22.98
CA GLU A 142 11.67 -7.12 23.26
C GLU A 142 12.67 -8.23 23.60
N ASN A 143 13.52 -8.62 22.65
CA ASN A 143 14.67 -9.47 22.95
C ASN A 143 15.71 -8.63 23.69
N LYS A 144 15.83 -8.93 25.00
CA LYS A 144 16.94 -8.44 25.82
C LYS A 144 18.28 -9.00 25.33
#